data_e8e61a987d86c8326c8e2bb1cec21c28
#
_entry.id   e8e61a987d86c8326c8e2bb1cec21c28
#
_cell.length_a   1.000
_cell.length_b   1.000
_cell.length_c   1.000
_cell.angle_alpha   90.00
_cell.angle_beta   90.00
_cell.angle_gamma   90.00
#
_symmetry.space_group_name_H-M   'P 1'
#
loop_
_entity.id
_entity.type
_entity.pdbx_description
1 polymer ?
#
loop_
_entity_poly.entity_id
_entity_poly.type
_entity_poly.pdbx_seq_one_letter_code
_entity_poly.pdbx_strand_id
1 'polypeptide(L)'
;GPSGCGKTTTLRMIAGLETPTSGRILIDGVPVFDSEKGINLPPNKRDIGFLFQNYALWPHMTVYENIAFGLEMLKWDKARIRKRVDELLALLKIEQFEKRYPAELSGGQQQRVAIARTLAPSPKVLFMDEPLSNLDAKLRQEMRTELKRLHSDTNSTFVYVTHDQLEAMTLSTKVCLMDTGVLQ
;
A
#
# COMPACT_ATOMS: atom_id res chain seq x y z
N GLY A 1 17.02 -4.78 -6.95
CA GLY A 1 18.09 -3.87 -7.40
C GLY A 1 18.68 -3.08 -6.24
N PRO A 2 19.86 -2.47 -6.40
CA PRO A 2 20.53 -1.71 -5.34
C PRO A 2 19.73 -0.50 -4.90
N SER A 3 20.10 0.08 -3.74
CA SER A 3 19.48 1.33 -3.26
C SER A 3 19.78 2.47 -4.26
N GLY A 4 18.81 3.36 -4.45
CA GLY A 4 18.98 4.50 -5.37
C GLY A 4 18.82 4.19 -6.88
N CYS A 5 18.46 2.95 -7.26
CA CYS A 5 18.26 2.60 -8.68
C CYS A 5 16.91 3.03 -9.28
N GLY A 6 16.10 3.82 -8.57
CA GLY A 6 14.86 4.40 -9.09
C GLY A 6 13.55 3.66 -8.75
N LYS A 7 13.57 2.59 -7.97
CA LYS A 7 12.36 1.80 -7.62
C LYS A 7 11.26 2.65 -6.98
N THR A 8 11.58 3.33 -5.89
CA THR A 8 10.65 4.21 -5.17
C THR A 8 10.14 5.34 -6.05
N THR A 9 11.01 5.96 -6.83
CA THR A 9 10.64 7.03 -7.77
C THR A 9 9.64 6.52 -8.81
N THR A 10 9.92 5.36 -9.42
CA THR A 10 9.00 4.73 -10.38
C THR A 10 7.65 4.43 -9.73
N LEU A 11 7.65 3.86 -8.52
CA LEU A 11 6.43 3.57 -7.77
C LEU A 11 5.61 4.84 -7.54
N ARG A 12 6.28 5.93 -7.10
CA ARG A 12 5.64 7.24 -6.86
C ARG A 12 5.09 7.88 -8.12
N MET A 13 5.79 7.75 -9.25
CA MET A 13 5.29 8.21 -10.54
C MET A 13 4.03 7.46 -10.96
N ILE A 14 3.98 6.14 -10.80
CA ILE A 14 2.78 5.35 -11.10
C ILE A 14 1.63 5.74 -10.16
N ALA A 15 1.92 6.01 -8.90
CA ALA A 15 0.94 6.45 -7.92
C ALA A 15 0.46 7.91 -8.13
N GLY A 16 1.15 8.70 -8.96
CA GLY A 16 0.83 10.12 -9.18
C GLY A 16 1.34 11.05 -8.08
N LEU A 17 2.27 10.57 -7.24
CA LEU A 17 2.94 11.36 -6.20
C LEU A 17 4.13 12.15 -6.77
N GLU A 18 4.65 11.72 -7.91
CA GLU A 18 5.69 12.39 -8.69
C GLU A 18 5.26 12.39 -10.17
N THR A 19 5.68 13.40 -10.92
CA THR A 19 5.34 13.54 -12.34
C THR A 19 6.50 13.04 -13.20
N PRO A 20 6.30 12.04 -14.09
CA PRO A 20 7.32 11.65 -15.07
C PRO A 20 7.65 12.81 -16.06
N THR A 21 8.86 12.83 -16.56
CA THR A 21 9.27 13.80 -17.60
C THR A 21 8.57 13.52 -18.91
N SER A 22 8.41 12.24 -19.28
CA SER A 22 7.77 11.83 -20.53
C SER A 22 7.24 10.39 -20.44
N GLY A 23 6.51 9.96 -21.46
CA GLY A 23 5.99 8.61 -21.58
C GLY A 23 4.53 8.48 -21.21
N ARG A 24 4.10 7.25 -20.91
CA ARG A 24 2.71 6.92 -20.62
C ARG A 24 2.61 5.88 -19.51
N ILE A 25 1.64 6.06 -18.60
CA ILE A 25 1.30 5.09 -17.55
C ILE A 25 -0.17 4.71 -17.71
N LEU A 26 -0.43 3.41 -17.76
CA LEU A 26 -1.77 2.84 -17.82
C LEU A 26 -2.03 2.02 -16.55
N ILE A 27 -3.20 2.17 -15.97
CA ILE A 27 -3.73 1.28 -14.92
C ILE A 27 -5.00 0.65 -15.45
N ASP A 28 -5.02 -0.68 -15.55
CA ASP A 28 -6.14 -1.43 -16.11
C ASP A 28 -6.55 -0.94 -17.51
N GLY A 29 -5.56 -0.65 -18.35
CA GLY A 29 -5.75 -0.13 -19.72
C GLY A 29 -6.14 1.35 -19.81
N VAL A 30 -6.40 2.02 -18.68
CA VAL A 30 -6.78 3.43 -18.63
C VAL A 30 -5.54 4.31 -18.45
N PRO A 31 -5.30 5.33 -19.31
CA PRO A 31 -4.18 6.24 -19.15
C PRO A 31 -4.37 7.14 -17.92
N VAL A 32 -3.44 7.04 -16.97
CA VAL A 32 -3.39 7.90 -15.78
C VAL A 32 -2.31 8.98 -15.91
N PHE A 33 -1.35 8.76 -16.79
CA PHE A 33 -0.37 9.74 -17.23
C PHE A 33 -0.07 9.51 -18.73
N ASP A 34 -0.02 10.58 -19.50
CA ASP A 34 0.37 10.57 -20.90
C ASP A 34 0.91 11.97 -21.28
N SER A 35 2.23 12.08 -21.50
CA SER A 35 2.89 13.36 -21.77
C SER A 35 2.50 13.95 -23.12
N GLU A 36 2.15 13.11 -24.11
CA GLU A 36 1.75 13.59 -25.45
C GLU A 36 0.31 14.12 -25.43
N LYS A 37 -0.55 13.53 -24.60
CA LYS A 37 -1.97 13.92 -24.50
C LYS A 37 -2.26 14.90 -23.36
N GLY A 38 -1.23 15.30 -22.60
CA GLY A 38 -1.42 16.19 -21.43
C GLY A 38 -2.24 15.58 -20.29
N ILE A 39 -2.27 14.24 -20.19
CA ILE A 39 -3.00 13.54 -19.12
C ILE A 39 -2.09 13.38 -17.91
N ASN A 40 -2.53 13.84 -16.73
CA ASN A 40 -1.87 13.59 -15.46
C ASN A 40 -2.93 13.56 -14.35
N LEU A 41 -3.46 12.37 -14.08
CA LEU A 41 -4.46 12.20 -13.04
C LEU A 41 -3.81 12.27 -11.65
N PRO A 42 -4.39 13.01 -10.69
CA PRO A 42 -3.92 13.02 -9.32
C PRO A 42 -4.13 11.65 -8.65
N PRO A 43 -3.41 11.34 -7.55
CA PRO A 43 -3.46 10.03 -6.88
C PRO A 43 -4.87 9.54 -6.55
N ASN A 44 -5.73 10.43 -6.05
CA ASN A 44 -7.12 10.13 -5.67
C ASN A 44 -8.04 9.73 -6.85
N LYS A 45 -7.58 9.89 -8.10
CA LYS A 45 -8.30 9.48 -9.32
C LYS A 45 -7.67 8.27 -10.00
N ARG A 46 -6.66 7.62 -9.40
CA ARG A 46 -5.96 6.48 -10.00
C ARG A 46 -6.45 5.11 -9.50
N ASP A 47 -7.40 5.06 -8.56
CA ASP A 47 -7.93 3.83 -7.94
C ASP A 47 -6.81 2.94 -7.36
N ILE A 48 -5.90 3.57 -6.62
CA ILE A 48 -4.73 2.94 -6.02
C ILE A 48 -4.69 3.16 -4.52
N GLY A 49 -4.05 2.22 -3.82
CA GLY A 49 -3.59 2.38 -2.43
C GLY A 49 -2.07 2.51 -2.38
N PHE A 50 -1.55 3.29 -1.45
CA PHE A 50 -0.11 3.44 -1.24
C PHE A 50 0.25 3.23 0.22
N LEU A 51 1.06 2.21 0.50
CA LEU A 51 1.63 1.93 1.82
C LEU A 51 3.06 2.49 1.88
N PHE A 52 3.23 3.53 2.68
CA PHE A 52 4.53 4.18 2.90
C PHE A 52 5.40 3.36 3.86
N GLN A 53 6.72 3.46 3.71
CA GLN A 53 7.72 2.77 4.54
C GLN A 53 7.57 3.08 6.05
N ASN A 54 7.17 4.30 6.41
CA ASN A 54 6.95 4.75 7.80
C ASN A 54 5.50 4.61 8.26
N TYR A 55 4.68 3.82 7.53
CA TYR A 55 3.25 3.60 7.76
C TYR A 55 2.36 4.85 7.70
N ALA A 56 2.89 6.04 8.00
CA ALA A 56 2.21 7.34 7.96
C ALA A 56 0.83 7.33 8.66
N LEU A 57 0.70 6.66 9.81
CA LEU A 57 -0.53 6.70 10.60
C LEU A 57 -0.72 8.08 11.23
N TRP A 58 -1.97 8.54 11.31
CA TRP A 58 -2.31 9.76 12.01
C TRP A 58 -2.26 9.52 13.53
N PRO A 59 -1.32 10.14 14.26
CA PRO A 59 -1.07 9.83 15.66
C PRO A 59 -2.20 10.25 16.61
N HIS A 60 -3.02 11.21 16.20
CA HIS A 60 -4.17 11.74 16.94
C HIS A 60 -5.49 11.00 16.66
N MET A 61 -5.46 9.99 15.80
CA MET A 61 -6.59 9.15 15.45
C MET A 61 -6.41 7.75 16.00
N THR A 62 -7.49 7.14 16.47
CA THR A 62 -7.53 5.72 16.85
C THR A 62 -7.30 4.82 15.65
N VAL A 63 -7.14 3.52 15.88
CA VAL A 63 -7.08 2.51 14.80
C VAL A 63 -8.32 2.57 13.93
N TYR A 64 -9.51 2.61 14.54
CA TYR A 64 -10.77 2.75 13.80
C TYR A 64 -10.78 3.99 12.90
N GLU A 65 -10.48 5.15 13.46
CA GLU A 65 -10.48 6.43 12.74
C GLU A 65 -9.44 6.46 11.61
N ASN A 66 -8.25 5.89 11.83
CA ASN A 66 -7.24 5.75 10.78
C ASN A 66 -7.76 4.96 9.57
N ILE A 67 -8.51 3.86 9.82
CA ILE A 67 -9.04 3.02 8.74
C ILE A 67 -10.28 3.68 8.09
N ALA A 68 -11.14 4.29 8.89
CA ALA A 68 -12.40 4.89 8.44
C ALA A 68 -12.20 6.18 7.62
N PHE A 69 -11.16 6.95 7.91
CA PHE A 69 -10.94 8.30 7.35
C PHE A 69 -11.10 8.38 5.83
N GLY A 70 -10.47 7.47 5.08
CA GLY A 70 -10.56 7.45 3.63
C GLY A 70 -11.99 7.19 3.12
N LEU A 71 -12.76 6.37 3.85
CA LEU A 71 -14.15 6.06 3.52
C LEU A 71 -15.08 7.23 3.82
N GLU A 72 -14.81 7.99 4.89
CA GLU A 72 -15.53 9.24 5.21
C GLU A 72 -15.30 10.30 4.13
N MET A 73 -14.05 10.44 3.66
CA MET A 73 -13.73 11.35 2.55
C MET A 73 -14.43 10.95 1.24
N LEU A 74 -14.66 9.64 1.03
CA LEU A 74 -15.46 9.10 -0.08
C LEU A 74 -16.97 9.21 0.17
N LYS A 75 -17.39 9.81 1.30
CA LYS A 75 -18.80 10.05 1.67
C LYS A 75 -19.63 8.75 1.78
N TRP A 76 -19.01 7.67 2.22
CA TRP A 76 -19.75 6.46 2.54
C TRP A 76 -20.65 6.69 3.76
N ASP A 77 -21.79 5.99 3.81
CA ASP A 77 -22.64 6.03 4.99
C ASP A 77 -21.99 5.33 6.19
N LYS A 78 -22.38 5.74 7.40
CA LYS A 78 -21.77 5.26 8.65
C LYS A 78 -21.88 3.73 8.85
N ALA A 79 -22.99 3.14 8.46
CA ALA A 79 -23.21 1.70 8.62
C ALA A 79 -22.27 0.90 7.68
N ARG A 80 -22.10 1.37 6.44
CA ARG A 80 -21.16 0.79 5.47
C ARG A 80 -19.70 0.93 5.92
N ILE A 81 -19.33 2.12 6.45
CA ILE A 81 -18.00 2.34 7.02
C ILE A 81 -17.75 1.37 8.16
N ARG A 82 -18.67 1.28 9.12
CA ARG A 82 -18.54 0.37 10.27
C ARG A 82 -18.32 -1.07 9.81
N LYS A 83 -19.18 -1.57 8.95
CA LYS A 83 -19.07 -2.93 8.41
C LYS A 83 -17.70 -3.16 7.75
N ARG A 84 -17.25 -2.22 6.91
CA ARG A 84 -15.97 -2.35 6.20
C ARG A 84 -14.77 -2.33 7.14
N VAL A 85 -14.79 -1.47 8.15
CA VAL A 85 -13.73 -1.42 9.18
C VAL A 85 -13.70 -2.72 9.97
N ASP A 86 -14.84 -3.26 10.40
CA ASP A 86 -14.92 -4.52 11.13
C ASP A 86 -14.36 -5.69 10.31
N GLU A 87 -14.69 -5.77 9.02
CA GLU A 87 -14.13 -6.77 8.10
C GLU A 87 -12.59 -6.70 8.06
N LEU A 88 -12.03 -5.49 7.98
CA LEU A 88 -10.58 -5.28 7.89
C LEU A 88 -9.86 -5.54 9.22
N LEU A 89 -10.48 -5.15 10.34
CA LEU A 89 -9.95 -5.46 11.66
C LEU A 89 -9.84 -6.98 11.87
N ALA A 90 -10.89 -7.72 11.52
CA ALA A 90 -10.92 -9.18 11.60
C ALA A 90 -9.92 -9.82 10.62
N LEU A 91 -9.87 -9.37 9.37
CA LEU A 91 -8.95 -9.86 8.35
C LEU A 91 -7.49 -9.76 8.81
N LEU A 92 -7.13 -8.67 9.49
CA LEU A 92 -5.77 -8.37 9.95
C LEU A 92 -5.52 -8.75 11.41
N LYS A 93 -6.53 -9.30 12.10
CA LYS A 93 -6.45 -9.75 13.51
C LYS A 93 -6.02 -8.63 14.47
N ILE A 94 -6.66 -7.48 14.34
CA ILE A 94 -6.38 -6.27 15.15
C ILE A 94 -7.64 -5.69 15.81
N GLU A 95 -8.72 -6.48 15.94
CA GLU A 95 -10.01 -6.04 16.50
C GLU A 95 -9.85 -5.48 17.91
N GLN A 96 -9.02 -6.11 18.74
CA GLN A 96 -8.75 -5.72 20.13
C GLN A 96 -8.05 -4.37 20.26
N PHE A 97 -7.52 -3.82 19.16
CA PHE A 97 -6.81 -2.54 19.14
C PHE A 97 -7.63 -1.39 18.55
N GLU A 98 -8.90 -1.62 18.19
CA GLU A 98 -9.76 -0.67 17.50
C GLU A 98 -9.74 0.74 18.11
N LYS A 99 -9.74 0.83 19.44
CA LYS A 99 -9.81 2.09 20.20
C LYS A 99 -8.45 2.64 20.61
N ARG A 100 -7.36 1.95 20.27
CA ARG A 100 -6.00 2.41 20.60
C ARG A 100 -5.47 3.41 19.60
N TYR A 101 -4.52 4.22 20.06
CA TYR A 101 -3.76 5.14 19.23
C TYR A 101 -2.48 4.48 18.69
N PRO A 102 -1.91 4.97 17.57
CA PRO A 102 -0.69 4.40 17.00
C PRO A 102 0.48 4.26 17.99
N ALA A 103 0.65 5.20 18.90
CA ALA A 103 1.73 5.17 19.90
C ALA A 103 1.62 3.99 20.91
N GLU A 104 0.44 3.39 21.02
CA GLU A 104 0.19 2.24 21.91
C GLU A 104 0.38 0.88 21.21
N LEU A 105 0.82 0.90 19.94
CA LEU A 105 0.93 -0.28 19.08
C LEU A 105 2.39 -0.64 18.81
N SER A 106 2.68 -1.94 18.70
CA SER A 106 3.96 -2.41 18.17
C SER A 106 4.09 -2.06 16.66
N GLY A 107 5.32 -2.08 16.11
CA GLY A 107 5.56 -1.80 14.71
C GLY A 107 4.74 -2.68 13.75
N GLY A 108 4.62 -3.98 14.05
CA GLY A 108 3.79 -4.89 13.24
C GLY A 108 2.29 -4.61 13.37
N GLN A 109 1.82 -4.17 14.53
CA GLN A 109 0.43 -3.75 14.71
C GLN A 109 0.16 -2.45 13.93
N GLN A 110 1.07 -1.47 13.98
CA GLN A 110 0.99 -0.25 13.18
C GLN A 110 0.96 -0.55 11.69
N GLN A 111 1.79 -1.48 11.23
CA GLN A 111 1.80 -1.91 9.84
C GLN A 111 0.46 -2.52 9.41
N ARG A 112 -0.15 -3.39 10.23
CA ARG A 112 -1.47 -3.97 9.94
C ARG A 112 -2.54 -2.89 9.86
N VAL A 113 -2.52 -1.89 10.73
CA VAL A 113 -3.43 -0.73 10.66
C VAL A 113 -3.23 0.05 9.35
N ALA A 114 -1.98 0.29 8.94
CA ALA A 114 -1.68 0.99 7.69
C ALA A 114 -2.15 0.20 6.46
N ILE A 115 -1.99 -1.13 6.47
CA ILE A 115 -2.52 -2.02 5.43
C ILE A 115 -4.05 -1.95 5.40
N ALA A 116 -4.73 -2.05 6.56
CA ALA A 116 -6.18 -1.94 6.67
C ALA A 116 -6.68 -0.62 6.07
N ARG A 117 -6.08 0.50 6.48
CA ARG A 117 -6.40 1.84 5.95
C ARG A 117 -6.25 1.90 4.44
N THR A 118 -5.19 1.32 3.91
CA THR A 118 -4.91 1.36 2.47
C THR A 118 -5.86 0.46 1.68
N LEU A 119 -6.30 -0.65 2.26
CA LEU A 119 -7.29 -1.58 1.67
C LEU A 119 -8.74 -1.12 1.83
N ALA A 120 -9.02 -0.19 2.75
CA ALA A 120 -10.39 0.21 3.06
C ALA A 120 -11.20 0.65 1.84
N PRO A 121 -10.69 1.49 0.92
CA PRO A 121 -11.39 1.88 -0.30
C PRO A 121 -11.53 0.76 -1.35
N SER A 122 -10.94 -0.43 -1.12
CA SER A 122 -10.86 -1.54 -2.09
C SER A 122 -10.14 -1.14 -3.39
N PRO A 123 -8.88 -0.65 -3.33
CA PRO A 123 -8.16 -0.19 -4.50
C PRO A 123 -7.86 -1.34 -5.46
N LYS A 124 -7.81 -1.07 -6.77
CA LYS A 124 -7.40 -2.06 -7.78
C LYS A 124 -5.93 -2.44 -7.66
N VAL A 125 -5.09 -1.48 -7.31
CA VAL A 125 -3.65 -1.67 -7.16
C VAL A 125 -3.18 -1.15 -5.80
N LEU A 126 -2.43 -1.97 -5.08
CA LEU A 126 -1.79 -1.63 -3.82
C LEU A 126 -0.29 -1.53 -4.01
N PHE A 127 0.26 -0.34 -3.86
CA PHE A 127 1.70 -0.09 -3.87
C PHE A 127 2.27 -0.17 -2.47
N MET A 128 3.39 -0.89 -2.32
CA MET A 128 4.10 -1.06 -1.06
C MET A 128 5.59 -0.75 -1.26
N ASP A 129 6.07 0.31 -0.61
CA ASP A 129 7.46 0.76 -0.69
C ASP A 129 8.23 0.28 0.54
N GLU A 130 9.01 -0.80 0.36
CA GLU A 130 9.81 -1.46 1.40
C GLU A 130 9.06 -1.69 2.73
N PRO A 131 7.85 -2.27 2.72
CA PRO A 131 6.97 -2.29 3.88
C PRO A 131 7.52 -3.10 5.05
N LEU A 132 8.45 -4.02 4.83
CA LEU A 132 9.00 -4.90 5.88
C LEU A 132 10.41 -4.47 6.36
N SER A 133 10.98 -3.40 5.80
CA SER A 133 12.37 -2.99 6.07
C SER A 133 12.64 -2.64 7.54
N ASN A 134 11.65 -2.10 8.24
CA ASN A 134 11.76 -1.63 9.63
C ASN A 134 11.39 -2.70 10.68
N LEU A 135 11.18 -3.96 10.27
CA LEU A 135 10.77 -5.04 11.16
C LEU A 135 11.95 -5.94 11.53
N ASP A 136 11.93 -6.47 12.74
CA ASP A 136 12.82 -7.56 13.14
C ASP A 136 12.58 -8.84 12.32
N ALA A 137 13.52 -9.78 12.36
CA ALA A 137 13.50 -10.97 11.51
C ALA A 137 12.25 -11.86 11.73
N LYS A 138 11.79 -12.01 12.98
CA LYS A 138 10.63 -12.83 13.32
C LYS A 138 9.36 -12.19 12.79
N LEU A 139 9.16 -10.91 13.10
CA LEU A 139 7.99 -10.15 12.67
C LEU A 139 7.93 -10.01 11.15
N ARG A 140 9.07 -9.82 10.48
CA ARG A 140 9.18 -9.82 9.02
C ARG A 140 8.70 -11.13 8.40
N GLN A 141 9.07 -12.28 9.00
CA GLN A 141 8.60 -13.60 8.53
C GLN A 141 7.07 -13.74 8.70
N GLU A 142 6.53 -13.33 9.84
CA GLU A 142 5.08 -13.35 10.09
C GLU A 142 4.33 -12.47 9.08
N MET A 143 4.82 -11.26 8.85
CA MET A 143 4.21 -10.32 7.92
C MET A 143 4.31 -10.74 6.46
N ARG A 144 5.36 -11.43 6.04
CA ARG A 144 5.42 -12.04 4.69
C ARG A 144 4.29 -13.05 4.48
N THR A 145 4.08 -13.92 5.46
CA THR A 145 2.98 -14.90 5.40
C THR A 145 1.62 -14.22 5.33
N GLU A 146 1.45 -13.17 6.13
CA GLU A 146 0.22 -12.37 6.17
C GLU A 146 -0.05 -11.64 4.83
N LEU A 147 0.96 -10.98 4.25
CA LEU A 147 0.83 -10.31 2.95
C LEU A 147 0.48 -11.28 1.82
N LYS A 148 1.07 -12.49 1.83
CA LYS A 148 0.73 -13.53 0.86
C LYS A 148 -0.72 -13.98 0.99
N ARG A 149 -1.21 -14.17 2.22
CA ARG A 149 -2.61 -14.50 2.51
C ARG A 149 -3.53 -13.36 2.03
N LEU A 150 -3.23 -12.12 2.40
CA LEU A 150 -4.00 -10.94 1.99
C LEU A 150 -4.10 -10.79 0.47
N HIS A 151 -3.02 -11.05 -0.26
CA HIS A 151 -3.04 -11.04 -1.72
C HIS A 151 -4.01 -12.10 -2.27
N SER A 152 -4.06 -13.30 -1.64
CA SER A 152 -5.01 -14.35 -2.05
C SER A 152 -6.47 -14.02 -1.69
N ASP A 153 -6.68 -13.28 -0.60
CA ASP A 153 -8.00 -12.94 -0.06
C ASP A 153 -8.59 -11.67 -0.70
N THR A 154 -7.79 -10.94 -1.48
CA THR A 154 -8.20 -9.68 -2.12
C THR A 154 -8.06 -9.76 -3.64
N ASN A 155 -8.93 -9.06 -4.36
CA ASN A 155 -8.83 -8.93 -5.84
C ASN A 155 -7.91 -7.78 -6.28
N SER A 156 -7.04 -7.28 -5.40
CA SER A 156 -6.12 -6.19 -5.70
C SER A 156 -4.80 -6.71 -6.27
N THR A 157 -4.23 -5.99 -7.22
CA THR A 157 -2.86 -6.23 -7.67
C THR A 157 -1.88 -5.61 -6.67
N PHE A 158 -0.95 -6.41 -6.14
CA PHE A 158 0.08 -5.90 -5.24
C PHE A 158 1.36 -5.60 -6.02
N VAL A 159 1.86 -4.38 -5.89
CA VAL A 159 3.16 -3.95 -6.43
C VAL A 159 4.08 -3.66 -5.26
N TYR A 160 5.12 -4.47 -5.13
CA TYR A 160 5.99 -4.52 -3.96
C TYR A 160 7.40 -4.10 -4.32
N VAL A 161 7.92 -3.06 -3.68
CA VAL A 161 9.34 -2.68 -3.80
C VAL A 161 10.12 -3.24 -2.61
N THR A 162 11.20 -3.94 -2.90
CA THR A 162 12.14 -4.45 -1.89
C THR A 162 13.55 -4.53 -2.43
N HIS A 163 14.53 -4.51 -1.54
CA HIS A 163 15.92 -4.87 -1.83
C HIS A 163 16.24 -6.30 -1.35
N ASP A 164 15.34 -6.96 -0.63
CA ASP A 164 15.48 -8.33 -0.15
C ASP A 164 15.04 -9.33 -1.23
N GLN A 165 15.97 -10.20 -1.64
CA GLN A 165 15.71 -11.21 -2.67
C GLN A 165 14.70 -12.26 -2.21
N LEU A 166 14.74 -12.65 -0.92
CA LEU A 166 13.82 -13.64 -0.37
C LEU A 166 12.37 -13.12 -0.37
N GLU A 167 12.18 -11.84 -0.04
CA GLU A 167 10.87 -11.21 -0.15
C GLU A 167 10.36 -11.21 -1.59
N ALA A 168 11.20 -10.78 -2.55
CA ALA A 168 10.83 -10.76 -3.95
C ALA A 168 10.41 -12.14 -4.46
N MET A 169 11.17 -13.19 -4.14
CA MET A 169 10.92 -14.54 -4.62
C MET A 169 9.74 -15.24 -3.94
N THR A 170 9.40 -14.83 -2.70
CA THR A 170 8.33 -15.50 -1.94
C THR A 170 6.96 -14.84 -2.08
N LEU A 171 6.92 -13.52 -2.32
CA LEU A 171 5.69 -12.74 -2.35
C LEU A 171 5.16 -12.49 -3.76
N SER A 172 6.01 -12.50 -4.79
CA SER A 172 5.60 -12.06 -6.11
C SER A 172 5.47 -13.19 -7.12
N THR A 173 4.53 -13.04 -8.05
CA THR A 173 4.37 -13.89 -9.25
C THR A 173 5.24 -13.42 -10.41
N LYS A 174 5.62 -12.13 -10.41
CA LYS A 174 6.54 -11.53 -11.38
C LYS A 174 7.53 -10.65 -10.65
N VAL A 175 8.81 -10.74 -11.03
CA VAL A 175 9.89 -9.90 -10.47
C VAL A 175 10.48 -9.07 -11.59
N CYS A 176 10.63 -7.76 -11.32
CA CYS A 176 11.34 -6.83 -12.20
C CYS A 176 12.63 -6.40 -11.48
N LEU A 177 13.77 -6.62 -12.11
CA LEU A 177 15.04 -6.12 -11.60
C LEU A 177 15.28 -4.73 -12.17
N MET A 178 15.55 -3.75 -11.29
CA MET A 178 15.97 -2.42 -11.70
C MET A 178 17.44 -2.20 -11.36
N ASP A 179 18.16 -1.63 -12.29
CA ASP A 179 19.53 -1.15 -12.10
C ASP A 179 19.73 0.18 -12.83
N THR A 180 20.29 1.18 -12.13
CA THR A 180 20.58 2.52 -12.69
C THR A 180 19.42 3.14 -13.50
N GLY A 181 18.18 2.97 -13.01
CA GLY A 181 16.97 3.51 -13.65
C GLY A 181 16.41 2.67 -14.81
N VAL A 182 17.01 1.53 -15.13
CA VAL A 182 16.61 0.66 -16.25
C VAL A 182 16.11 -0.69 -15.73
N LEU A 183 15.07 -1.21 -16.36
CA LEU A 183 14.61 -2.60 -16.16
C LEU A 183 15.55 -3.56 -16.89
N GLN A 184 15.97 -4.61 -16.16
CA GLN A 184 16.84 -5.68 -16.66
C GLN A 184 15.99 -6.89 -17.06
#